data_096ee262bf46b8a5c8e56c63eb89d786
#
_entry.id   096ee262bf46b8a5c8e56c63eb89d786
#
_cell.length_a   1.000
_cell.length_b   1.000
_cell.length_c   1.000
_cell.angle_alpha   90.00
_cell.angle_beta   90.00
_cell.angle_gamma   90.00
#
_symmetry.space_group_name_H-M   'P 1'
#
loop_
_entity.id
_entity.type
_entity.pdbx_description
1 polymer ?
#
loop_
_entity_poly.entity_id
_entity_poly.type
_entity_poly.pdbx_seq_one_letter_code
_entity_poly.pdbx_strand_id
1 'polypeptide(L)'
;MSYSTDFAQPPVRRAWAKQLLGPINDARWNEMAGELFAWQFAQVPAYRRLCIAHGITPEKLVSWRDIPAVPQQLFKQTLLYAHGSTSPEAIYVTSGTTTGQPGRQHLLSTDIYRAVAVEGARRAGLFGREVELHFLTPSPAEAPYSSLSAMFGFWQKSLRQTGPRYWVSHGHFEYARLRETLAAQIKAKRPMAICGTAFSFVHLIDAWAQLPPLRLPRGSWLLETGGFKGRSREVGKAELYAQMARTFGVRDAAIWNEYGMSELSSQAYAHGTHGLHQTPPWARVLVCDPATGREVGVGKQGLVRWLDLANTDSVLALQTLDLAERTARGFRLIGRMAKTEPRGCSLSAEDMAAKSETLSPAS
;
A
#
# COMPACT_ATOMS: atom_id res chain seq x y z
N MET A 1 21.81 18.44 -17.32
CA MET A 1 20.56 18.17 -18.08
C MET A 1 19.41 18.77 -17.30
N SER A 2 18.63 19.66 -17.90
CA SER A 2 17.48 20.27 -17.22
C SER A 2 16.35 19.24 -17.18
N TYR A 3 16.10 18.64 -16.01
CA TYR A 3 14.93 17.79 -15.80
C TYR A 3 13.69 18.70 -15.71
N SER A 4 13.03 18.89 -16.84
CA SER A 4 11.82 19.72 -16.94
C SER A 4 10.52 18.93 -16.80
N THR A 5 10.55 17.76 -16.18
CA THR A 5 9.36 16.91 -16.02
C THR A 5 8.46 17.50 -14.93
N ASP A 6 7.40 18.18 -15.34
CA ASP A 6 6.41 18.79 -14.44
C ASP A 6 5.22 17.86 -14.25
N PHE A 7 5.22 17.08 -13.15
CA PHE A 7 4.15 16.15 -12.80
C PHE A 7 2.84 16.85 -12.38
N ALA A 8 2.78 18.17 -12.32
CA ALA A 8 1.51 18.88 -12.18
C ALA A 8 0.70 18.86 -13.50
N GLN A 9 1.37 18.65 -14.64
CA GLN A 9 0.75 18.72 -15.95
C GLN A 9 0.04 17.40 -16.33
N PRO A 10 -1.26 17.41 -16.66
CA PRO A 10 -1.98 16.20 -17.03
C PRO A 10 -1.38 15.41 -18.21
N PRO A 11 -0.81 16.03 -19.26
CA PRO A 11 -0.12 15.28 -20.31
C PRO A 11 1.10 14.51 -19.81
N VAL A 12 1.89 15.09 -18.92
CA VAL A 12 3.06 14.45 -18.30
C VAL A 12 2.62 13.25 -17.45
N ARG A 13 1.60 13.43 -16.62
CA ARG A 13 1.05 12.33 -15.80
C ARG A 13 0.54 11.17 -16.66
N ARG A 14 -0.17 11.45 -17.75
CA ARG A 14 -0.63 10.40 -18.68
C ARG A 14 0.52 9.67 -19.34
N ALA A 15 1.55 10.39 -19.80
CA ALA A 15 2.75 9.78 -20.38
C ALA A 15 3.48 8.93 -19.36
N TRP A 16 3.62 9.39 -18.12
CA TRP A 16 4.22 8.66 -17.02
C TRP A 16 3.45 7.38 -16.69
N ALA A 17 2.13 7.46 -16.52
CA ALA A 17 1.27 6.30 -16.31
C ALA A 17 1.44 5.25 -17.43
N LYS A 18 1.51 5.67 -18.69
CA LYS A 18 1.75 4.78 -19.82
C LYS A 18 3.11 4.07 -19.71
N GLN A 19 4.15 4.77 -19.26
CA GLN A 19 5.47 4.18 -19.06
C GLN A 19 5.47 3.17 -17.91
N LEU A 20 4.83 3.49 -16.77
CA LEU A 20 4.69 2.57 -15.64
C LEU A 20 4.04 1.25 -16.04
N LEU A 21 3.02 1.31 -16.88
CA LEU A 21 2.28 0.13 -17.33
C LEU A 21 2.99 -0.64 -18.45
N GLY A 22 4.02 -0.08 -19.05
CA GLY A 22 4.85 -0.72 -20.08
C GLY A 22 5.92 -1.65 -19.51
N PRO A 23 6.80 -2.18 -20.38
CA PRO A 23 7.98 -2.90 -19.94
C PRO A 23 9.02 -1.92 -19.36
N ILE A 24 9.55 -2.22 -18.19
CA ILE A 24 10.58 -1.42 -17.52
C ILE A 24 11.77 -2.33 -17.21
N ASN A 25 12.87 -2.14 -17.91
CA ASN A 25 14.14 -2.79 -17.57
C ASN A 25 14.91 -1.98 -16.50
N ASP A 26 16.01 -2.50 -16.00
CA ASP A 26 16.76 -1.87 -14.91
C ASP A 26 17.33 -0.49 -15.28
N ALA A 27 17.80 -0.30 -16.51
CA ALA A 27 18.31 0.99 -16.97
C ALA A 27 17.18 2.04 -16.99
N ARG A 28 16.03 1.69 -17.60
CA ARG A 28 14.88 2.60 -17.65
C ARG A 28 14.32 2.89 -16.26
N TRP A 29 14.32 1.88 -15.36
CA TRP A 29 13.89 2.07 -13.99
C TRP A 29 14.78 3.11 -13.28
N ASN A 30 16.10 3.01 -13.46
CA ASN A 30 17.06 3.95 -12.87
C ASN A 30 16.87 5.39 -13.39
N GLU A 31 16.65 5.54 -14.70
CA GLU A 31 16.35 6.83 -15.32
C GLU A 31 15.07 7.44 -14.74
N MET A 32 13.96 6.70 -14.74
CA MET A 32 12.68 7.15 -14.20
C MET A 32 12.78 7.50 -12.72
N ALA A 33 13.52 6.72 -11.93
CA ALA A 33 13.74 7.02 -10.52
C ALA A 33 14.53 8.33 -10.33
N GLY A 34 15.52 8.59 -11.16
CA GLY A 34 16.28 9.85 -11.17
C GLY A 34 15.41 11.05 -11.56
N GLU A 35 14.59 10.93 -12.59
CA GLU A 35 13.64 11.96 -13.02
C GLU A 35 12.66 12.31 -11.89
N LEU A 36 12.03 11.30 -11.29
CA LEU A 36 11.05 11.50 -10.22
C LEU A 36 11.71 12.03 -8.94
N PHE A 37 12.90 11.55 -8.61
CA PHE A 37 13.68 12.05 -7.48
C PHE A 37 14.00 13.54 -7.64
N ALA A 38 14.48 13.95 -8.82
CA ALA A 38 14.81 15.35 -9.09
C ALA A 38 13.57 16.26 -8.95
N TRP A 39 12.43 15.83 -9.46
CA TRP A 39 11.15 16.51 -9.27
C TRP A 39 10.79 16.66 -7.78
N GLN A 40 10.78 15.57 -7.03
CA GLN A 40 10.39 15.57 -5.63
C GLN A 40 11.40 16.33 -4.75
N PHE A 41 12.68 16.24 -5.05
CA PHE A 41 13.72 17.05 -4.41
C PHE A 41 13.46 18.56 -4.62
N ALA A 42 13.05 18.96 -5.81
CA ALA A 42 12.74 20.33 -6.12
C ALA A 42 11.44 20.83 -5.46
N GLN A 43 10.42 19.97 -5.37
CA GLN A 43 9.06 20.38 -4.99
C GLN A 43 8.72 20.13 -3.51
N VAL A 44 9.38 19.19 -2.82
CA VAL A 44 9.08 18.83 -1.43
C VAL A 44 10.19 19.37 -0.49
N PRO A 45 10.02 20.52 0.15
CA PRO A 45 11.09 21.15 0.96
C PRO A 45 11.60 20.25 2.09
N ALA A 46 10.71 19.50 2.76
CA ALA A 46 11.10 18.59 3.82
C ALA A 46 11.97 17.43 3.28
N TYR A 47 11.62 16.89 2.11
CA TYR A 47 12.40 15.85 1.45
C TYR A 47 13.77 16.37 0.97
N ARG A 48 13.80 17.57 0.41
CA ARG A 48 15.07 18.23 0.02
C ARG A 48 16.03 18.34 1.20
N ARG A 49 15.55 18.78 2.37
CA ARG A 49 16.39 18.87 3.58
C ARG A 49 16.96 17.52 3.99
N LEU A 50 16.13 16.48 3.97
CA LEU A 50 16.56 15.10 4.24
C LEU A 50 17.68 14.67 3.27
N CYS A 51 17.47 14.87 1.96
CA CYS A 51 18.43 14.48 0.94
C CYS A 51 19.78 15.21 1.10
N ILE A 52 19.75 16.53 1.37
CA ILE A 52 20.95 17.33 1.61
C ILE A 52 21.69 16.84 2.85
N ALA A 53 20.98 16.50 3.94
CA ALA A 53 21.59 15.94 5.15
C ALA A 53 22.28 14.58 4.89
N HIS A 54 21.78 13.80 3.93
CA HIS A 54 22.44 12.58 3.45
C HIS A 54 23.52 12.82 2.38
N GLY A 55 23.77 14.07 1.98
CA GLY A 55 24.75 14.42 0.95
C GLY A 55 24.34 14.04 -0.47
N ILE A 56 23.08 13.71 -0.70
CA ILE A 56 22.53 13.26 -1.99
C ILE A 56 21.70 14.39 -2.62
N THR A 57 22.08 14.76 -3.83
CA THR A 57 21.32 15.68 -4.69
C THR A 57 21.09 15.03 -6.05
N PRO A 58 20.18 15.55 -6.90
CA PRO A 58 19.96 14.97 -8.23
C PRO A 58 21.25 14.84 -9.08
N GLU A 59 22.18 15.77 -8.94
CA GLU A 59 23.46 15.77 -9.69
C GLU A 59 24.45 14.72 -9.16
N LYS A 60 24.31 14.33 -7.89
CA LYS A 60 25.16 13.32 -7.22
C LYS A 60 24.58 11.91 -7.24
N LEU A 61 23.34 11.77 -7.72
CA LEU A 61 22.68 10.47 -7.74
C LEU A 61 23.34 9.55 -8.77
N VAL A 62 23.91 8.43 -8.31
CA VAL A 62 24.50 7.41 -9.17
C VAL A 62 23.52 6.27 -9.45
N SER A 63 22.79 5.87 -8.44
CA SER A 63 21.86 4.75 -8.50
C SER A 63 20.58 5.07 -7.75
N TRP A 64 19.47 4.53 -8.22
CA TRP A 64 18.20 4.59 -7.50
C TRP A 64 18.29 4.03 -6.07
N ARG A 65 19.27 3.15 -5.79
CA ARG A 65 19.51 2.61 -4.45
C ARG A 65 20.02 3.66 -3.45
N ASP A 66 20.60 4.73 -3.96
CA ASP A 66 21.17 5.82 -3.17
C ASP A 66 20.12 6.87 -2.81
N ILE A 67 18.89 6.77 -3.37
CA ILE A 67 17.81 7.71 -3.08
C ILE A 67 17.43 7.61 -1.61
N PRO A 68 17.53 8.72 -0.85
CA PRO A 68 17.18 8.73 0.57
C PRO A 68 15.72 8.41 0.80
N ALA A 69 15.44 7.42 1.64
CA ALA A 69 14.07 7.04 1.98
C ALA A 69 13.55 7.86 3.16
N VAL A 70 12.34 8.36 3.03
CA VAL A 70 11.64 9.09 4.09
C VAL A 70 11.13 8.10 5.13
N PRO A 71 11.41 8.27 6.44
CA PRO A 71 10.77 7.51 7.48
C PRO A 71 9.24 7.69 7.45
N GLN A 72 8.49 6.60 7.52
CA GLN A 72 7.02 6.60 7.47
C GLN A 72 6.39 7.58 8.47
N GLN A 73 7.01 7.78 9.62
CA GLN A 73 6.53 8.68 10.67
C GLN A 73 6.47 10.15 10.24
N LEU A 74 7.30 10.56 9.27
CA LEU A 74 7.30 11.95 8.79
C LEU A 74 5.97 12.36 8.13
N PHE A 75 5.19 11.44 7.59
CA PHE A 75 3.84 11.73 7.08
C PHE A 75 2.85 12.22 8.15
N LYS A 76 3.20 12.03 9.43
CA LYS A 76 2.43 12.56 10.58
C LYS A 76 2.89 13.92 11.05
N GLN A 77 4.12 14.31 10.69
CA GLN A 77 4.82 15.47 11.24
C GLN A 77 4.92 16.63 10.24
N THR A 78 4.93 16.31 8.95
CA THR A 78 5.12 17.32 7.91
C THR A 78 4.37 16.97 6.63
N LEU A 79 4.06 18.01 5.85
CA LEU A 79 3.44 17.82 4.54
C LEU A 79 4.50 17.35 3.53
N LEU A 80 4.27 16.16 2.98
CA LEU A 80 5.07 15.56 1.92
C LEU A 80 4.25 15.56 0.62
N TYR A 81 4.07 16.74 0.02
CA TYR A 81 3.25 16.93 -1.17
C TYR A 81 4.02 17.79 -2.19
N ALA A 82 4.14 17.28 -3.41
CA ALA A 82 4.99 17.85 -4.45
C ALA A 82 4.35 18.98 -5.27
N HIS A 83 3.15 19.41 -4.93
CA HIS A 83 2.39 20.41 -5.71
C HIS A 83 2.08 21.70 -4.94
N GLY A 84 2.82 21.96 -3.86
CA GLY A 84 2.74 23.19 -3.08
C GLY A 84 1.33 23.47 -2.55
N SER A 85 0.77 24.64 -2.91
CA SER A 85 -0.58 25.06 -2.50
C SER A 85 -1.72 24.55 -3.39
N THR A 86 -1.42 23.79 -4.45
CA THR A 86 -2.47 23.23 -5.32
C THR A 86 -3.34 22.25 -4.54
N SER A 87 -4.66 22.42 -4.60
CA SER A 87 -5.60 21.55 -3.89
C SER A 87 -5.52 20.12 -4.41
N PRO A 88 -5.35 19.09 -3.54
CA PRO A 88 -5.36 17.70 -3.94
C PRO A 88 -6.77 17.23 -4.31
N GLU A 89 -6.87 16.32 -5.30
CA GLU A 89 -8.11 15.61 -5.62
C GLU A 89 -8.48 14.63 -4.50
N ALA A 90 -7.49 14.00 -3.87
CA ALA A 90 -7.72 13.06 -2.78
C ALA A 90 -6.69 13.21 -1.66
N ILE A 91 -7.15 12.96 -0.43
CA ILE A 91 -6.29 12.86 0.76
C ILE A 91 -6.58 11.51 1.41
N TYR A 92 -5.59 10.65 1.49
CA TYR A 92 -5.70 9.40 2.24
C TYR A 92 -5.03 9.51 3.60
N VAL A 93 -5.72 8.94 4.60
CA VAL A 93 -5.32 9.07 5.99
C VAL A 93 -4.86 7.73 6.51
N THR A 94 -3.69 7.69 7.14
CA THR A 94 -3.20 6.46 7.75
C THR A 94 -4.06 6.12 8.94
N SER A 95 -4.34 4.84 9.16
CA SER A 95 -5.02 4.40 10.38
C SER A 95 -4.13 4.70 11.57
N GLY A 96 -4.41 5.79 12.27
CA GLY A 96 -3.68 6.22 13.45
C GLY A 96 -3.73 5.15 14.55
N THR A 97 -2.58 4.75 15.05
CA THR A 97 -2.46 4.04 16.33
C THR A 97 -2.26 5.08 17.42
N THR A 98 -3.24 5.20 18.25
CA THR A 98 -3.27 5.50 19.68
C THR A 98 -2.87 6.88 20.23
N THR A 99 -2.14 7.81 19.70
CA THR A 99 -1.85 9.09 20.42
C THR A 99 -1.24 10.19 19.55
N GLY A 100 -1.49 10.23 18.28
CA GLY A 100 -0.92 11.27 17.43
C GLY A 100 -1.82 11.59 16.24
N GLN A 101 -1.54 12.69 15.58
CA GLN A 101 -2.21 13.01 14.33
C GLN A 101 -1.94 11.89 13.29
N PRO A 102 -2.96 11.46 12.54
CA PRO A 102 -2.76 10.46 11.49
C PRO A 102 -1.90 11.06 10.36
N GLY A 103 -1.04 10.25 9.76
CA GLY A 103 -0.32 10.64 8.55
C GLY A 103 -1.31 10.87 7.39
N ARG A 104 -0.94 11.76 6.47
CA ARG A 104 -1.78 12.11 5.32
C ARG A 104 -0.98 12.00 4.03
N GLN A 105 -1.51 11.29 3.08
CA GLN A 105 -1.04 11.25 1.69
C GLN A 105 -1.95 12.11 0.84
N HIS A 106 -1.39 13.11 0.18
CA HIS A 106 -2.10 14.00 -0.72
C HIS A 106 -1.82 13.61 -2.16
N LEU A 107 -2.86 13.46 -2.97
CA LEU A 107 -2.74 13.17 -4.39
C LEU A 107 -3.34 14.32 -5.19
N LEU A 108 -2.56 14.89 -6.10
CA LEU A 108 -3.05 15.90 -7.05
C LEU A 108 -4.16 15.32 -7.93
N SER A 109 -3.98 14.06 -8.36
CA SER A 109 -4.97 13.30 -9.10
C SER A 109 -4.86 11.83 -8.78
N THR A 110 -5.99 11.12 -8.76
CA THR A 110 -6.05 9.68 -8.50
C THR A 110 -5.77 8.82 -9.72
N ASP A 111 -5.54 9.39 -10.90
CA ASP A 111 -5.41 8.67 -12.18
C ASP A 111 -4.22 7.68 -12.19
N ILE A 112 -3.03 8.08 -11.69
CA ILE A 112 -1.88 7.17 -11.59
C ILE A 112 -2.19 6.06 -10.58
N TYR A 113 -2.67 6.42 -9.37
CA TYR A 113 -3.01 5.43 -8.34
C TYR A 113 -4.04 4.41 -8.87
N ARG A 114 -5.10 4.88 -9.53
CA ARG A 114 -6.10 4.02 -10.15
C ARG A 114 -5.49 3.08 -11.19
N ALA A 115 -4.66 3.61 -12.08
CA ALA A 115 -4.03 2.84 -13.14
C ALA A 115 -3.14 1.71 -12.57
N VAL A 116 -2.28 2.04 -11.60
CA VAL A 116 -1.33 1.06 -11.03
C VAL A 116 -2.00 0.08 -10.08
N ALA A 117 -3.03 0.49 -9.32
CA ALA A 117 -3.77 -0.41 -8.44
C ALA A 117 -4.53 -1.50 -9.22
N VAL A 118 -5.12 -1.12 -10.37
CA VAL A 118 -5.82 -2.07 -11.24
C VAL A 118 -4.82 -2.98 -11.97
N GLU A 119 -3.78 -2.41 -12.57
CA GLU A 119 -2.80 -3.18 -13.34
C GLU A 119 -1.94 -4.06 -12.42
N GLY A 120 -1.61 -3.61 -11.22
CA GLY A 120 -0.89 -4.40 -10.21
C GLY A 120 -1.66 -5.66 -9.83
N ALA A 121 -2.94 -5.52 -9.53
CA ALA A 121 -3.82 -6.65 -9.23
C ALA A 121 -3.96 -7.61 -10.44
N ARG A 122 -4.07 -7.07 -11.66
CA ARG A 122 -4.13 -7.86 -12.89
C ARG A 122 -2.84 -8.67 -13.10
N ARG A 123 -1.67 -8.04 -12.94
CA ARG A 123 -0.37 -8.70 -13.08
C ARG A 123 -0.12 -9.76 -12.00
N ALA A 124 -0.62 -9.52 -10.79
CA ALA A 124 -0.60 -10.52 -9.73
C ALA A 124 -1.49 -11.75 -10.05
N GLY A 125 -2.42 -11.66 -11.01
CA GLY A 125 -3.31 -12.73 -11.39
C GLY A 125 -4.69 -12.70 -10.71
N LEU A 126 -5.01 -11.66 -9.97
CA LEU A 126 -6.30 -11.52 -9.27
C LEU A 126 -7.48 -11.40 -10.24
N PHE A 127 -7.28 -10.81 -11.42
CA PHE A 127 -8.31 -10.60 -12.43
C PHE A 127 -8.21 -11.53 -13.64
N GLY A 128 -7.58 -12.69 -13.48
CA GLY A 128 -7.40 -13.68 -14.56
C GLY A 128 -8.68 -14.43 -14.97
N ARG A 129 -9.76 -14.31 -14.21
CA ARG A 129 -11.07 -14.92 -14.45
C ARG A 129 -12.17 -13.93 -14.06
N GLU A 130 -13.34 -14.10 -14.66
CA GLU A 130 -14.53 -13.34 -14.25
C GLU A 130 -14.95 -13.80 -12.84
N VAL A 131 -14.83 -12.88 -11.87
CA VAL A 131 -15.22 -13.07 -10.48
C VAL A 131 -16.06 -11.90 -10.02
N GLU A 132 -17.04 -12.14 -9.18
CA GLU A 132 -17.78 -11.07 -8.51
C GLU A 132 -17.01 -10.65 -7.25
N LEU A 133 -16.76 -9.35 -7.10
CA LEU A 133 -16.03 -8.80 -5.96
C LEU A 133 -16.98 -8.46 -4.80
N HIS A 134 -16.60 -8.83 -3.59
CA HIS A 134 -17.26 -8.45 -2.33
C HIS A 134 -16.25 -7.82 -1.40
N PHE A 135 -16.52 -6.61 -0.91
CA PHE A 135 -15.60 -5.84 -0.08
C PHE A 135 -16.10 -5.76 1.36
N LEU A 136 -15.29 -6.26 2.28
CA LEU A 136 -15.54 -6.22 3.73
C LEU A 136 -15.07 -4.87 4.31
N THR A 137 -15.38 -3.79 3.61
CA THR A 137 -15.02 -2.40 3.93
C THR A 137 -16.19 -1.49 3.61
N PRO A 138 -16.20 -0.24 4.11
CA PRO A 138 -17.10 0.79 3.60
C PRO A 138 -16.80 1.12 2.13
N SER A 139 -17.80 1.69 1.45
CA SER A 139 -17.63 2.21 0.09
C SER A 139 -16.67 3.41 0.05
N PRO A 140 -16.10 3.76 -1.12
CA PRO A 140 -15.31 5.00 -1.26
C PRO A 140 -16.08 6.27 -0.89
N ALA A 141 -17.41 6.28 -1.09
CA ALA A 141 -18.25 7.42 -0.71
C ALA A 141 -18.39 7.56 0.81
N GLU A 142 -18.49 6.45 1.54
CA GLU A 142 -18.59 6.44 3.00
C GLU A 142 -17.23 6.57 3.70
N ALA A 143 -16.15 6.20 3.02
CA ALA A 143 -14.78 6.29 3.55
C ALA A 143 -13.84 7.02 2.56
N PRO A 144 -14.07 8.32 2.29
CA PRO A 144 -13.34 9.07 1.27
C PRO A 144 -11.85 9.22 1.58
N TYR A 145 -11.46 9.08 2.84
CA TYR A 145 -10.07 9.15 3.29
C TYR A 145 -9.36 7.78 3.34
N SER A 146 -10.03 6.70 2.91
CA SER A 146 -9.47 5.35 2.89
C SER A 146 -8.88 5.02 1.52
N SER A 147 -7.55 4.88 1.45
CA SER A 147 -6.87 4.41 0.23
C SER A 147 -7.33 3.00 -0.17
N LEU A 148 -7.60 2.13 0.81
CA LEU A 148 -8.10 0.78 0.57
C LEU A 148 -9.50 0.79 -0.08
N SER A 149 -10.45 1.58 0.46
CA SER A 149 -11.78 1.71 -0.14
C SER A 149 -11.69 2.31 -1.55
N ALA A 150 -10.82 3.28 -1.77
CA ALA A 150 -10.56 3.86 -3.10
C ALA A 150 -10.02 2.80 -4.08
N MET A 151 -9.03 1.99 -3.68
CA MET A 151 -8.47 0.89 -4.47
C MET A 151 -9.56 -0.10 -4.89
N PHE A 152 -10.39 -0.54 -3.96
CA PHE A 152 -11.52 -1.42 -4.26
C PHE A 152 -12.55 -0.79 -5.20
N GLY A 153 -12.81 0.52 -5.07
CA GLY A 153 -13.63 1.27 -6.00
C GLY A 153 -13.06 1.31 -7.42
N PHE A 154 -11.74 1.44 -7.55
CA PHE A 154 -11.07 1.37 -8.86
C PHE A 154 -11.18 -0.03 -9.48
N TRP A 155 -11.05 -1.10 -8.69
CA TRP A 155 -11.23 -2.47 -9.16
C TRP A 155 -12.66 -2.71 -9.63
N GLN A 156 -13.65 -2.32 -8.82
CA GLN A 156 -15.07 -2.45 -9.19
C GLN A 156 -15.39 -1.77 -10.51
N LYS A 157 -14.95 -0.52 -10.67
CA LYS A 157 -15.15 0.25 -11.91
C LYS A 157 -14.45 -0.39 -13.10
N SER A 158 -13.20 -0.85 -12.93
CA SER A 158 -12.42 -1.49 -13.99
C SER A 158 -13.06 -2.77 -14.50
N LEU A 159 -13.65 -3.57 -13.61
CA LEU A 159 -14.35 -4.80 -13.96
C LEU A 159 -15.82 -4.56 -14.34
N ARG A 160 -16.27 -3.32 -14.44
CA ARG A 160 -17.63 -2.91 -14.79
C ARG A 160 -18.70 -3.59 -13.93
N GLN A 161 -18.40 -3.86 -12.68
CA GLN A 161 -19.33 -4.53 -11.78
C GLN A 161 -20.32 -3.56 -11.18
N THR A 162 -21.59 -3.96 -11.17
CA THR A 162 -22.72 -3.21 -10.63
C THR A 162 -23.32 -3.94 -9.42
N GLY A 163 -24.12 -3.24 -8.62
CA GLY A 163 -24.81 -3.78 -7.46
C GLY A 163 -24.04 -3.62 -6.13
N PRO A 164 -24.65 -4.05 -5.01
CA PRO A 164 -24.06 -3.90 -3.69
C PRO A 164 -22.83 -4.80 -3.56
N ARG A 165 -21.68 -4.18 -3.26
CA ARG A 165 -20.39 -4.87 -3.16
C ARG A 165 -19.68 -4.59 -1.85
N TYR A 166 -20.10 -3.57 -1.12
CA TYR A 166 -19.53 -3.16 0.15
C TYR A 166 -20.44 -3.62 1.28
N TRP A 167 -19.85 -4.29 2.26
CA TRP A 167 -20.60 -4.99 3.32
C TRP A 167 -20.43 -4.35 4.69
N VAL A 168 -19.80 -3.19 4.72
CA VAL A 168 -19.77 -2.33 5.89
C VAL A 168 -20.39 -1.00 5.50
N SER A 169 -21.46 -0.62 6.17
CA SER A 169 -22.19 0.64 5.95
C SER A 169 -22.53 1.29 7.27
N HIS A 170 -22.32 2.60 7.37
CA HIS A 170 -22.55 3.38 8.60
C HIS A 170 -21.91 2.77 9.86
N GLY A 171 -20.74 2.14 9.70
CA GLY A 171 -20.02 1.46 10.78
C GLY A 171 -20.56 0.08 11.15
N HIS A 172 -21.58 -0.41 10.48
CA HIS A 172 -22.20 -1.72 10.72
C HIS A 172 -21.83 -2.72 9.63
N PHE A 173 -21.57 -3.95 10.04
CA PHE A 173 -21.25 -5.05 9.12
C PHE A 173 -22.54 -5.84 8.79
N GLU A 174 -22.88 -5.97 7.53
CA GLU A 174 -24.10 -6.63 7.04
C GLU A 174 -23.93 -8.16 6.94
N TYR A 175 -23.62 -8.84 8.06
CA TYR A 175 -23.27 -10.27 8.10
C TYR A 175 -24.30 -11.21 7.47
N ALA A 176 -25.59 -11.03 7.80
CA ALA A 176 -26.66 -11.89 7.32
C ALA A 176 -26.86 -11.72 5.80
N ARG A 177 -26.97 -10.49 5.35
CA ARG A 177 -27.17 -10.15 3.94
C ARG A 177 -26.00 -10.59 3.06
N LEU A 178 -24.75 -10.43 3.55
CA LEU A 178 -23.59 -10.98 2.86
C LEU A 178 -23.71 -12.47 2.71
N ARG A 179 -24.03 -13.20 3.78
CA ARG A 179 -24.15 -14.66 3.75
C ARG A 179 -25.21 -15.16 2.77
N GLU A 180 -26.38 -14.53 2.75
CA GLU A 180 -27.46 -14.81 1.80
C GLU A 180 -27.00 -14.59 0.35
N THR A 181 -26.33 -13.48 0.10
CA THR A 181 -25.79 -13.15 -1.23
C THR A 181 -24.77 -14.19 -1.69
N LEU A 182 -23.82 -14.57 -0.82
CA LEU A 182 -22.82 -15.58 -1.13
C LEU A 182 -23.48 -16.96 -1.37
N ALA A 183 -24.50 -17.33 -0.57
CA ALA A 183 -25.22 -18.58 -0.74
C ALA A 183 -25.95 -18.65 -2.09
N ALA A 184 -26.57 -17.55 -2.52
CA ALA A 184 -27.22 -17.46 -3.84
C ALA A 184 -26.19 -17.63 -4.98
N GLN A 185 -25.02 -17.02 -4.88
CA GLN A 185 -23.95 -17.13 -5.86
C GLN A 185 -23.33 -18.53 -5.89
N ILE A 186 -23.17 -19.18 -4.73
CA ILE A 186 -22.73 -20.58 -4.63
C ILE A 186 -23.71 -21.50 -5.37
N LYS A 187 -25.02 -21.33 -5.14
CA LYS A 187 -26.06 -22.08 -5.86
C LYS A 187 -25.99 -21.86 -7.38
N ALA A 188 -25.66 -20.66 -7.80
CA ALA A 188 -25.48 -20.31 -9.22
C ALA A 188 -24.10 -20.72 -9.77
N LYS A 189 -23.23 -21.31 -8.97
CA LYS A 189 -21.84 -21.70 -9.32
C LYS A 189 -20.99 -20.56 -9.88
N ARG A 190 -21.27 -19.32 -9.47
CA ARG A 190 -20.52 -18.13 -9.91
C ARG A 190 -19.30 -17.92 -9.00
N PRO A 191 -18.08 -17.91 -9.56
CA PRO A 191 -16.88 -17.58 -8.79
C PRO A 191 -16.95 -16.18 -8.21
N MET A 192 -16.37 -15.99 -7.03
CA MET A 192 -16.37 -14.72 -6.33
C MET A 192 -15.05 -14.45 -5.62
N ALA A 193 -14.77 -13.20 -5.35
CA ALA A 193 -13.66 -12.78 -4.53
C ALA A 193 -14.18 -12.00 -3.31
N ILE A 194 -13.67 -12.33 -2.12
CA ILE A 194 -14.00 -11.62 -0.89
C ILE A 194 -12.73 -10.93 -0.42
N CYS A 195 -12.78 -9.58 -0.35
CA CYS A 195 -11.63 -8.73 -0.07
C CYS A 195 -11.88 -7.89 1.17
N GLY A 196 -10.91 -7.81 2.08
CA GLY A 196 -11.05 -7.03 3.29
C GLY A 196 -9.78 -6.96 4.11
N THR A 197 -9.87 -6.35 5.28
CA THR A 197 -8.76 -6.38 6.24
C THR A 197 -8.74 -7.70 7.00
N ALA A 198 -7.57 -8.09 7.54
CA ALA A 198 -7.47 -9.23 8.45
C ALA A 198 -8.48 -9.11 9.60
N PHE A 199 -8.64 -7.90 10.13
CA PHE A 199 -9.65 -7.56 11.13
C PHE A 199 -11.09 -7.87 10.67
N SER A 200 -11.46 -7.46 9.44
CA SER A 200 -12.80 -7.72 8.91
C SER A 200 -13.08 -9.22 8.76
N PHE A 201 -12.07 -10.01 8.36
CA PHE A 201 -12.20 -11.45 8.28
C PHE A 201 -12.37 -12.11 9.64
N VAL A 202 -11.63 -11.69 10.67
CA VAL A 202 -11.82 -12.21 12.04
C VAL A 202 -13.25 -11.96 12.51
N HIS A 203 -13.76 -10.73 12.38
CA HIS A 203 -15.13 -10.41 12.76
C HIS A 203 -16.16 -11.24 11.99
N LEU A 204 -15.96 -11.42 10.69
CA LEU A 204 -16.86 -12.22 9.85
C LEU A 204 -16.87 -13.69 10.28
N ILE A 205 -15.70 -14.27 10.55
CA ILE A 205 -15.54 -15.65 10.98
C ILE A 205 -16.18 -15.85 12.36
N ASP A 206 -15.95 -14.94 13.30
CA ASP A 206 -16.53 -15.00 14.64
C ASP A 206 -18.06 -14.88 14.60
N ALA A 207 -18.61 -13.97 13.76
CA ALA A 207 -20.04 -13.84 13.57
C ALA A 207 -20.71 -15.09 12.95
N TRP A 208 -19.96 -15.87 12.17
CA TRP A 208 -20.45 -17.09 11.52
C TRP A 208 -19.99 -18.40 12.20
N ALA A 209 -19.37 -18.31 13.39
CA ALA A 209 -18.76 -19.47 14.06
C ALA A 209 -19.74 -20.63 14.32
N GLN A 210 -21.03 -20.34 14.54
CA GLN A 210 -22.08 -21.34 14.78
C GLN A 210 -22.81 -21.76 13.49
N LEU A 211 -22.44 -21.20 12.34
CA LEU A 211 -23.09 -21.50 11.06
C LEU A 211 -22.26 -22.51 10.26
N PRO A 212 -22.91 -23.36 9.41
CA PRO A 212 -22.19 -24.26 8.55
C PRO A 212 -21.19 -23.51 7.63
N PRO A 213 -20.00 -24.07 7.37
CA PRO A 213 -19.05 -23.48 6.44
C PRO A 213 -19.66 -23.29 5.05
N LEU A 214 -19.27 -22.20 4.38
CA LEU A 214 -19.56 -22.01 2.97
C LEU A 214 -18.57 -22.82 2.12
N ARG A 215 -18.98 -23.20 0.91
CA ARG A 215 -18.11 -23.83 -0.08
C ARG A 215 -18.14 -22.99 -1.36
N LEU A 216 -17.21 -22.03 -1.45
CA LEU A 216 -17.14 -21.13 -2.60
C LEU A 216 -16.87 -21.93 -3.89
N PRO A 217 -17.46 -21.54 -5.03
CA PRO A 217 -17.24 -22.18 -6.33
C PRO A 217 -15.76 -22.15 -6.72
N ARG A 218 -15.36 -23.13 -7.53
CA ARG A 218 -13.99 -23.18 -8.08
C ARG A 218 -13.64 -21.90 -8.84
N GLY A 219 -12.48 -21.33 -8.56
CA GLY A 219 -12.04 -20.05 -9.11
C GLY A 219 -12.28 -18.86 -8.18
N SER A 220 -13.01 -19.07 -7.08
CA SER A 220 -13.12 -18.07 -6.02
C SER A 220 -11.82 -17.93 -5.24
N TRP A 221 -11.58 -16.71 -4.71
CA TRP A 221 -10.42 -16.40 -3.90
C TRP A 221 -10.74 -15.37 -2.81
N LEU A 222 -9.90 -15.31 -1.81
CA LEU A 222 -9.98 -14.33 -0.71
C LEU A 222 -8.77 -13.41 -0.75
N LEU A 223 -8.93 -12.17 -0.34
CA LEU A 223 -7.81 -11.24 -0.19
C LEU A 223 -7.93 -10.53 1.15
N GLU A 224 -6.90 -10.68 1.96
CA GLU A 224 -6.76 -9.90 3.18
C GLU A 224 -5.61 -8.90 3.05
N THR A 225 -5.75 -7.76 3.73
CA THR A 225 -4.76 -6.70 3.79
C THR A 225 -4.64 -6.13 5.20
N GLY A 226 -3.46 -5.66 5.54
CA GLY A 226 -3.18 -4.99 6.80
C GLY A 226 -3.15 -5.92 8.01
N GLY A 227 -2.68 -5.39 9.14
CA GLY A 227 -2.63 -6.08 10.43
C GLY A 227 -3.82 -5.74 11.34
N PHE A 228 -3.87 -6.39 12.50
CA PHE A 228 -4.98 -6.25 13.48
C PHE A 228 -5.04 -4.88 14.17
N LYS A 229 -3.96 -4.11 14.17
CA LYS A 229 -3.87 -2.72 14.70
C LYS A 229 -4.52 -2.53 16.10
N GLY A 230 -4.50 -3.57 16.94
CA GLY A 230 -5.06 -3.50 18.30
C GLY A 230 -6.58 -3.34 18.40
N ARG A 231 -7.32 -3.65 17.31
CA ARG A 231 -8.79 -3.48 17.27
C ARG A 231 -9.58 -4.78 17.38
N SER A 232 -8.89 -5.93 17.40
CA SER A 232 -9.50 -7.24 17.59
C SER A 232 -8.53 -8.18 18.28
N ARG A 233 -8.98 -9.40 18.58
CA ARG A 233 -8.14 -10.54 18.91
C ARG A 233 -7.05 -10.68 17.83
N GLU A 234 -5.78 -10.59 18.23
CA GLU A 234 -4.66 -10.85 17.35
C GLU A 234 -4.59 -12.35 17.06
N VAL A 235 -4.70 -12.69 15.79
CA VAL A 235 -4.64 -14.05 15.28
C VAL A 235 -3.41 -14.18 14.39
N GLY A 236 -2.58 -15.19 14.63
CA GLY A 236 -1.43 -15.45 13.76
C GLY A 236 -1.88 -15.67 12.30
N LYS A 237 -1.06 -15.26 11.32
CA LYS A 237 -1.39 -15.39 9.89
C LYS A 237 -1.80 -16.81 9.52
N ALA A 238 -1.06 -17.82 9.97
CA ALA A 238 -1.36 -19.22 9.67
C ALA A 238 -2.71 -19.66 10.23
N GLU A 239 -3.05 -19.24 11.45
CA GLU A 239 -4.34 -19.55 12.06
C GLU A 239 -5.48 -18.83 11.32
N LEU A 240 -5.33 -17.55 11.00
CA LEU A 240 -6.33 -16.80 10.21
C LEU A 240 -6.59 -17.48 8.87
N TYR A 241 -5.56 -17.89 8.15
CA TYR A 241 -5.69 -18.53 6.85
C TYR A 241 -6.35 -19.91 6.98
N ALA A 242 -6.03 -20.69 8.02
CA ALA A 242 -6.72 -21.93 8.29
C ALA A 242 -8.21 -21.72 8.63
N GLN A 243 -8.55 -20.68 9.37
CA GLN A 243 -9.93 -20.30 9.65
C GLN A 243 -10.66 -19.85 8.38
N MET A 244 -10.06 -18.98 7.56
CA MET A 244 -10.61 -18.54 6.27
C MET A 244 -10.83 -19.76 5.34
N ALA A 245 -9.84 -20.64 5.21
CA ALA A 245 -9.94 -21.84 4.39
C ALA A 245 -11.12 -22.73 4.81
N ARG A 246 -11.29 -22.95 6.11
CA ARG A 246 -12.42 -23.74 6.66
C ARG A 246 -13.78 -23.05 6.43
N THR A 247 -13.89 -21.76 6.76
CA THR A 247 -15.14 -21.00 6.69
C THR A 247 -15.66 -20.89 5.26
N PHE A 248 -14.76 -20.70 4.29
CA PHE A 248 -15.12 -20.45 2.89
C PHE A 248 -14.90 -21.64 1.96
N GLY A 249 -14.35 -22.76 2.45
CA GLY A 249 -14.09 -23.95 1.66
C GLY A 249 -13.10 -23.71 0.52
N VAL A 250 -12.11 -22.84 0.70
CA VAL A 250 -11.06 -22.53 -0.28
C VAL A 250 -9.72 -23.17 0.13
N ARG A 251 -8.83 -23.38 -0.84
CA ARG A 251 -7.47 -23.83 -0.56
C ARG A 251 -6.62 -22.66 -0.07
N ASP A 252 -5.58 -22.91 0.73
CA ASP A 252 -4.61 -21.93 1.18
C ASP A 252 -4.07 -21.05 0.03
N ALA A 253 -3.71 -21.67 -1.08
CA ALA A 253 -3.23 -20.96 -2.28
C ALA A 253 -4.27 -20.02 -2.94
N ALA A 254 -5.53 -20.07 -2.55
CA ALA A 254 -6.58 -19.15 -3.01
C ALA A 254 -6.79 -17.97 -2.04
N ILE A 255 -5.99 -17.86 -0.99
CA ILE A 255 -5.98 -16.73 -0.06
C ILE A 255 -4.80 -15.84 -0.40
N TRP A 256 -5.09 -14.58 -0.71
CA TRP A 256 -4.12 -13.56 -1.06
C TRP A 256 -3.86 -12.63 0.12
N ASN A 257 -2.62 -12.16 0.24
CA ASN A 257 -2.25 -11.04 1.08
C ASN A 257 -1.86 -9.86 0.20
N GLU A 258 -2.47 -8.71 0.41
CA GLU A 258 -2.05 -7.45 -0.16
C GLU A 258 -1.19 -6.71 0.87
N TYR A 259 -0.03 -6.25 0.45
CA TYR A 259 0.83 -5.38 1.24
C TYR A 259 0.96 -4.02 0.58
N GLY A 260 0.33 -3.04 1.16
CA GLY A 260 0.37 -1.64 0.79
C GLY A 260 0.10 -0.75 2.01
N MET A 261 0.13 0.53 1.81
CA MET A 261 -0.18 1.52 2.84
C MET A 261 -0.61 2.84 2.22
N SER A 262 -1.24 3.71 3.01
CA SER A 262 -1.76 4.99 2.51
C SER A 262 -0.67 5.89 1.94
N GLU A 263 0.57 5.75 2.39
CA GLU A 263 1.75 6.51 1.96
C GLU A 263 2.32 6.08 0.60
N LEU A 264 1.80 4.99 0.02
CA LEU A 264 2.23 4.43 -1.28
C LEU A 264 1.09 4.47 -2.29
N SER A 265 1.45 4.43 -3.58
CA SER A 265 0.50 4.24 -4.69
C SER A 265 0.47 2.79 -5.19
N SER A 266 1.45 1.98 -4.84
CA SER A 266 1.60 0.60 -5.31
C SER A 266 1.39 -0.43 -4.19
N GLN A 267 1.09 -1.67 -4.60
CA GLN A 267 0.87 -2.81 -3.71
C GLN A 267 1.78 -3.97 -4.12
N ALA A 268 2.20 -4.77 -3.13
CA ALA A 268 2.81 -6.07 -3.35
C ALA A 268 1.82 -7.17 -2.96
N TYR A 269 1.84 -8.27 -3.68
CA TYR A 269 0.91 -9.38 -3.49
C TYR A 269 1.64 -10.67 -3.20
N ALA A 270 1.08 -11.47 -2.28
CA ALA A 270 1.49 -12.83 -2.00
C ALA A 270 0.24 -13.73 -1.92
N HIS A 271 0.37 -15.03 -2.13
CA HIS A 271 -0.73 -15.97 -1.95
C HIS A 271 -0.31 -17.17 -1.11
N GLY A 272 -1.25 -17.67 -0.30
CA GLY A 272 -1.00 -18.72 0.68
C GLY A 272 -0.24 -18.25 1.91
N THR A 273 -0.25 -19.06 2.95
CA THR A 273 0.35 -18.77 4.27
C THR A 273 1.84 -18.40 4.17
N HIS A 274 2.58 -19.09 3.30
CA HIS A 274 4.02 -18.93 3.12
C HIS A 274 4.38 -18.17 1.83
N GLY A 275 3.42 -17.50 1.20
CA GLY A 275 3.61 -16.76 -0.03
C GLY A 275 4.67 -15.65 0.09
N LEU A 276 5.36 -15.42 -1.02
CA LEU A 276 6.32 -14.33 -1.14
C LEU A 276 5.65 -13.13 -1.79
N HIS A 277 5.82 -11.97 -1.19
CA HIS A 277 5.36 -10.72 -1.77
C HIS A 277 6.20 -10.35 -2.98
N GLN A 278 5.52 -10.05 -4.06
CA GLN A 278 6.11 -9.56 -5.30
C GLN A 278 5.58 -8.17 -5.61
N THR A 279 6.47 -7.27 -5.94
CA THR A 279 6.13 -5.92 -6.38
C THR A 279 5.86 -5.89 -7.89
N PRO A 280 5.02 -4.96 -8.38
CA PRO A 280 4.90 -4.72 -9.80
C PRO A 280 6.19 -4.11 -10.37
N PRO A 281 6.40 -4.11 -11.71
CA PRO A 281 7.64 -3.65 -12.33
C PRO A 281 8.04 -2.20 -12.02
N TRP A 282 7.09 -1.35 -11.70
CA TRP A 282 7.32 0.07 -11.36
C TRP A 282 7.59 0.32 -9.87
N ALA A 283 7.62 -0.72 -9.05
CA ALA A 283 7.95 -0.61 -7.63
C ALA A 283 9.04 -1.59 -7.26
N ARG A 284 9.87 -1.21 -6.30
CA ARG A 284 10.93 -2.06 -5.75
C ARG A 284 10.91 -2.03 -4.24
N VAL A 285 11.26 -3.14 -3.65
CA VAL A 285 11.42 -3.30 -2.21
C VAL A 285 12.85 -3.73 -1.92
N LEU A 286 13.49 -3.03 -1.00
CA LEU A 286 14.73 -3.45 -0.34
C LEU A 286 14.39 -3.89 1.07
N VAL A 287 15.06 -4.92 1.55
CA VAL A 287 15.03 -5.31 2.97
C VAL A 287 16.34 -4.84 3.58
N CYS A 288 16.28 -3.86 4.47
CA CYS A 288 17.43 -3.12 4.95
C CYS A 288 17.71 -3.40 6.42
N ASP A 289 18.97 -3.52 6.76
CA ASP A 289 19.45 -3.57 8.14
C ASP A 289 19.11 -2.24 8.86
N PRO A 290 18.43 -2.26 10.00
CA PRO A 290 17.99 -1.04 10.68
C PRO A 290 19.12 -0.17 11.21
N ALA A 291 20.30 -0.74 11.48
CA ALA A 291 21.44 0.01 12.02
C ALA A 291 22.26 0.69 10.92
N THR A 292 22.42 0.03 9.78
CA THR A 292 23.27 0.52 8.67
C THR A 292 22.50 1.13 7.52
N GLY A 293 21.19 0.86 7.40
CA GLY A 293 20.35 1.24 6.27
C GLY A 293 20.68 0.49 4.97
N ARG A 294 21.64 -0.44 4.98
CA ARG A 294 22.06 -1.20 3.80
C ARG A 294 21.16 -2.40 3.55
N GLU A 295 21.00 -2.77 2.29
CA GLU A 295 20.26 -3.98 1.92
C GLU A 295 20.94 -5.22 2.50
N VAL A 296 20.14 -6.09 3.15
CA VAL A 296 20.63 -7.34 3.74
C VAL A 296 20.79 -8.45 2.68
N GLY A 297 21.56 -9.50 3.00
CA GLY A 297 21.68 -10.69 2.14
C GLY A 297 20.39 -11.50 2.07
N VAL A 298 20.26 -12.34 1.04
CA VAL A 298 19.15 -13.31 0.90
C VAL A 298 19.09 -14.22 2.14
N GLY A 299 17.88 -14.47 2.66
CA GLY A 299 17.63 -15.24 3.89
C GLY A 299 17.82 -14.42 5.19
N LYS A 300 18.19 -13.15 5.10
CA LYS A 300 18.32 -12.26 6.26
C LYS A 300 17.09 -11.36 6.42
N GLN A 301 16.86 -10.98 7.66
CA GLN A 301 15.76 -10.10 8.06
C GLN A 301 16.20 -8.65 8.14
N GLY A 302 15.28 -7.74 7.88
CA GLY A 302 15.48 -6.31 7.98
C GLY A 302 14.17 -5.55 7.79
N LEU A 303 14.25 -4.23 7.79
CA LEU A 303 13.11 -3.35 7.58
C LEU A 303 12.83 -3.17 6.08
N VAL A 304 11.55 -3.14 5.75
CA VAL A 304 11.10 -2.90 4.37
C VAL A 304 11.30 -1.44 3.99
N ARG A 305 12.00 -1.22 2.89
CA ARG A 305 12.12 0.06 2.20
C ARG A 305 11.47 -0.05 0.82
N TRP A 306 10.49 0.80 0.55
CA TRP A 306 9.84 0.91 -0.75
C TRP A 306 10.47 1.99 -1.61
N LEU A 307 10.53 1.70 -2.92
CA LEU A 307 10.73 2.70 -3.97
C LEU A 307 9.59 2.52 -4.97
N ASP A 308 8.75 3.53 -5.11
CA ASP A 308 7.49 3.49 -5.85
C ASP A 308 7.43 4.60 -6.90
N LEU A 309 7.68 4.26 -8.17
CA LEU A 309 7.61 5.20 -9.29
C LEU A 309 6.21 5.76 -9.54
N ALA A 310 5.18 5.12 -9.00
CA ALA A 310 3.81 5.61 -9.10
C ALA A 310 3.49 6.68 -8.06
N ASN A 311 4.34 6.87 -7.06
CA ASN A 311 4.12 7.84 -5.98
C ASN A 311 4.62 9.24 -6.37
N THR A 312 4.07 9.81 -7.44
CA THR A 312 4.52 11.05 -8.06
C THR A 312 4.23 12.31 -7.23
N ASP A 313 3.21 12.26 -6.41
CA ASP A 313 2.68 13.45 -5.73
C ASP A 313 3.27 13.66 -4.32
N SER A 314 4.13 12.74 -3.86
CA SER A 314 4.77 12.78 -2.55
C SER A 314 6.26 12.44 -2.65
N VAL A 315 6.69 11.30 -2.10
CA VAL A 315 8.08 10.83 -2.14
C VAL A 315 8.14 9.40 -2.67
N LEU A 316 9.09 9.11 -3.54
CA LEU A 316 9.19 7.77 -4.14
C LEU A 316 9.81 6.74 -3.21
N ALA A 317 10.65 7.16 -2.26
CA ALA A 317 11.36 6.26 -1.35
C ALA A 317 10.83 6.37 0.08
N LEU A 318 10.35 5.26 0.63
CA LEU A 318 9.71 5.17 1.95
C LEU A 318 10.38 4.10 2.81
N GLN A 319 10.85 4.46 4.00
CA GLN A 319 11.33 3.52 5.01
C GLN A 319 10.20 3.19 5.98
N THR A 320 9.80 1.93 6.04
CA THR A 320 8.76 1.46 6.95
C THR A 320 9.37 0.91 8.25
N LEU A 321 8.50 0.56 9.21
CA LEU A 321 8.85 -0.24 10.39
C LEU A 321 8.44 -1.71 10.23
N ASP A 322 8.02 -2.13 9.05
CA ASP A 322 7.62 -3.51 8.80
C ASP A 322 8.85 -4.37 8.58
N LEU A 323 8.88 -5.51 9.27
CA LEU A 323 9.99 -6.47 9.25
C LEU A 323 9.71 -7.52 8.16
N ALA A 324 10.73 -7.80 7.37
CA ALA A 324 10.66 -8.82 6.33
C ALA A 324 11.96 -9.63 6.24
N GLU A 325 11.85 -10.84 5.69
CA GLU A 325 12.97 -11.63 5.22
C GLU A 325 13.17 -11.38 3.72
N ARG A 326 14.40 -11.06 3.31
CA ARG A 326 14.78 -10.97 1.90
C ARG A 326 14.85 -12.35 1.27
N THR A 327 14.24 -12.54 0.13
CA THR A 327 14.35 -13.78 -0.65
C THR A 327 14.91 -13.50 -2.05
N ALA A 328 15.27 -14.54 -2.80
CA ALA A 328 15.78 -14.37 -4.15
C ALA A 328 14.73 -13.84 -5.15
N ARG A 329 13.44 -13.98 -4.84
CA ARG A 329 12.33 -13.66 -5.77
C ARG A 329 11.31 -12.67 -5.21
N GLY A 330 11.62 -11.99 -4.09
CA GLY A 330 10.71 -11.10 -3.40
C GLY A 330 11.02 -11.03 -1.92
N PHE A 331 10.04 -10.84 -1.09
CA PHE A 331 10.22 -10.77 0.36
C PHE A 331 9.06 -11.45 1.10
N ARG A 332 9.31 -11.87 2.33
CA ARG A 332 8.30 -12.43 3.23
C ARG A 332 8.10 -11.48 4.39
N LEU A 333 6.91 -10.95 4.54
CA LEU A 333 6.55 -10.15 5.73
C LEU A 333 6.54 -11.05 6.96
N ILE A 334 7.17 -10.56 8.03
CA ILE A 334 7.26 -11.25 9.33
C ILE A 334 6.35 -10.57 10.34
N GLY A 335 6.31 -9.23 10.32
CA GLY A 335 5.54 -8.45 11.27
C GLY A 335 5.94 -6.99 11.27
N ARG A 336 5.75 -6.32 12.38
CA ARG A 336 6.15 -4.92 12.56
C ARG A 336 7.04 -4.79 13.78
N MET A 337 8.10 -4.02 13.67
CA MET A 337 8.98 -3.72 14.80
C MET A 337 8.19 -2.97 15.86
N ALA A 338 8.28 -3.43 17.11
CA ALA A 338 7.71 -2.70 18.24
C ALA A 338 8.40 -1.32 18.32
N LYS A 339 7.68 -0.30 18.83
CA LYS A 339 8.20 1.06 19.04
C LYS A 339 9.26 1.11 20.16
N THR A 340 10.30 0.33 20.08
CA THR A 340 11.54 0.61 20.79
C THR A 340 12.37 1.48 19.87
N GLU A 341 12.74 2.68 20.30
CA GLU A 341 13.42 3.71 19.52
C GLU A 341 14.52 3.13 18.63
N PRO A 342 14.43 3.25 17.29
CA PRO A 342 15.57 2.95 16.45
C PRO A 342 16.59 4.08 16.65
N ARG A 343 17.63 3.82 17.39
CA ARG A 343 18.79 4.73 17.51
C ARG A 343 19.40 4.88 16.10
N GLY A 344 19.04 5.93 15.40
CA GLY A 344 19.60 6.25 14.07
C GLY A 344 18.67 6.93 13.09
N CYS A 345 17.42 6.47 12.94
CA CYS A 345 16.44 7.13 12.06
C CYS A 345 15.59 8.19 12.77
N SER A 346 15.42 8.10 14.10
CA SER A 346 14.63 9.06 14.88
C SER A 346 15.34 10.38 15.08
N LEU A 347 16.67 10.41 15.23
CA LEU A 347 17.43 11.66 15.40
C LEU A 347 17.28 12.60 14.19
N SER A 348 17.25 12.07 12.95
CA SER A 348 17.05 12.91 11.75
C SER A 348 15.62 13.42 11.60
N ALA A 349 14.62 12.73 12.16
CA ALA A 349 13.22 13.14 12.12
C ALA A 349 12.91 14.21 13.18
N GLU A 350 13.47 14.09 14.38
CA GLU A 350 13.34 15.08 15.46
C GLU A 350 14.09 16.38 15.16
N ASP A 351 15.31 16.30 14.58
CA ASP A 351 16.07 17.47 14.13
C ASP A 351 15.36 18.23 13.00
N MET A 352 14.55 17.58 12.20
CA MET A 352 13.77 18.23 11.13
C MET A 352 12.47 18.86 11.65
N ALA A 353 11.82 18.26 12.66
CA ALA A 353 10.62 18.81 13.29
C ALA A 353 10.97 20.08 14.11
N ALA A 354 12.04 20.04 14.90
CA ALA A 354 12.47 21.16 15.74
C ALA A 354 12.87 22.42 14.92
N LYS A 355 13.40 22.25 13.71
CA LYS A 355 13.76 23.37 12.82
C LYS A 355 12.58 23.95 12.04
N SER A 356 11.41 23.33 12.04
CA SER A 356 10.21 23.87 11.41
C SER A 356 9.47 24.89 12.29
N GLU A 357 9.65 24.85 13.61
CA GLU A 357 9.02 25.79 14.55
C GLU A 357 9.73 27.15 14.66
N THR A 358 10.97 27.26 14.15
CA THR A 358 11.76 28.51 14.24
C THR A 358 11.59 29.47 13.08
N LEU A 359 10.71 29.22 12.13
CA LEU A 359 10.37 30.10 11.02
C LEU A 359 8.90 30.59 11.11
N SER A 360 8.52 31.20 12.23
CA SER A 360 7.38 32.12 12.26
C SER A 360 7.84 33.45 11.66
N PRO A 361 7.11 34.05 10.72
CA PRO A 361 7.43 35.37 10.24
C PRO A 361 7.17 36.35 11.37
N ALA A 362 8.18 37.16 11.69
CA ALA A 362 8.00 38.35 12.48
C ALA A 362 7.09 39.31 11.71
N SER A 363 6.04 39.74 12.41
CA SER A 363 5.14 40.90 12.22
C SER A 363 5.28 41.73 10.96
#